data_5424e018a0020301838388d8a2173d32
#
_entry.id   5424e018a0020301838388d8a2173d32
#
_cell.length_a   1.000
_cell.length_b   1.000
_cell.length_c   1.000
_cell.angle_alpha   90.00
_cell.angle_beta   90.00
_cell.angle_gamma   90.00
#
_symmetry.space_group_name_H-M   'P 1'
#
loop_
_entity.id
_entity.type
_entity.pdbx_description
1 polymer ?
#
loop_
_entity_poly.entity_id
_entity_poly.type
_entity_poly.pdbx_seq_one_letter_code
_entity_poly.pdbx_strand_id
1 'polypeptide(L)'
;VGTGGDRKNTFNISTTSCFVIAGAGYKVAKHGNFAATSVSGASNVIRNHGVDFTDDIDKLNRSINEAGVVYLHAQLFAKAMKFVGPIRKALQFPTVFNLLGPLVNPSQPKCQLLGVANLDQMRLYRQVYQKIGIDYGIVNSIDGYDEISLTGDFKVTTNDYERVFRPEDLGFAVASPEELKGGATEEEAKEIFDAVLENRALPAQKNIVLANAAFGIQVMEKGSKSIEECIDIARESI
;
A
#
# COMPACT_ATOMS: atom_id res chain seq x y z
N VAL A 1 -0.55 -2.00 1.68
CA VAL A 1 0.14 -0.78 2.16
C VAL A 1 1.57 -1.13 2.47
N GLY A 2 2.56 -0.54 1.78
CA GLY A 2 3.95 -0.64 2.17
C GLY A 2 4.17 0.01 3.55
N THR A 3 4.91 -0.64 4.44
CA THR A 3 5.22 -0.11 5.78
C THR A 3 6.26 1.01 5.72
N GLY A 4 6.97 1.12 4.62
CA GLY A 4 8.15 1.94 4.48
C GLY A 4 9.37 1.33 5.18
N GLY A 5 10.52 1.94 4.96
CA GLY A 5 11.76 1.50 5.60
C GLY A 5 12.58 0.49 4.80
N ASP A 6 12.12 0.12 3.62
CA ASP A 6 12.85 -0.69 2.64
C ASP A 6 14.01 0.08 1.98
N ARG A 7 14.05 1.41 2.17
CA ARG A 7 15.04 2.34 1.58
C ARG A 7 15.04 2.34 0.05
N LYS A 8 13.93 1.95 -0.55
CA LYS A 8 13.71 2.02 -1.99
C LYS A 8 12.97 3.32 -2.33
N ASN A 9 13.31 3.95 -3.43
CA ASN A 9 12.60 5.13 -3.93
C ASN A 9 11.63 4.69 -5.04
N THR A 10 10.62 3.90 -4.67
CA THR A 10 9.56 3.48 -5.59
C THR A 10 8.52 4.58 -5.77
N PHE A 11 7.82 4.58 -6.91
CA PHE A 11 6.62 5.40 -7.07
C PHE A 11 5.53 4.96 -6.07
N ASN A 12 4.47 5.74 -5.95
CA ASN A 12 3.44 5.55 -4.91
C ASN A 12 2.53 4.32 -5.17
N ILE A 13 3.13 3.11 -5.31
CA ILE A 13 2.48 1.84 -5.71
C ILE A 13 1.23 1.58 -4.86
N SER A 14 1.36 1.53 -3.54
CA SER A 14 0.22 1.20 -2.66
C SER A 14 -0.86 2.29 -2.66
N THR A 15 -0.49 3.56 -2.86
CA THR A 15 -1.49 4.63 -2.95
C THR A 15 -2.27 4.51 -4.25
N THR A 16 -1.59 4.32 -5.37
CA THR A 16 -2.22 4.12 -6.69
C THR A 16 -3.12 2.88 -6.68
N SER A 17 -2.67 1.77 -6.10
CA SER A 17 -3.47 0.53 -5.95
C SER A 17 -4.77 0.76 -5.17
N CYS A 18 -4.79 1.68 -4.18
CA CYS A 18 -6.02 2.01 -3.46
C CYS A 18 -7.10 2.60 -4.36
N PHE A 19 -6.72 3.42 -5.35
CA PHE A 19 -7.66 4.01 -6.30
C PHE A 19 -8.17 2.96 -7.29
N VAL A 20 -7.30 2.06 -7.74
CA VAL A 20 -7.72 0.93 -8.60
C VAL A 20 -8.70 0.02 -7.87
N ILE A 21 -8.45 -0.33 -6.60
CA ILE A 21 -9.38 -1.11 -5.78
C ILE A 21 -10.71 -0.37 -5.59
N ALA A 22 -10.67 0.95 -5.36
CA ALA A 22 -11.87 1.75 -5.22
C ALA A 22 -12.67 1.84 -6.53
N GLY A 23 -12.00 2.02 -7.68
CA GLY A 23 -12.61 2.00 -9.02
C GLY A 23 -13.28 0.65 -9.35
N ALA A 24 -12.75 -0.45 -8.81
CA ALA A 24 -13.36 -1.78 -8.88
C ALA A 24 -14.58 -1.96 -7.97
N GLY A 25 -15.03 -0.90 -7.26
CA GLY A 25 -16.23 -0.90 -6.43
C GLY A 25 -16.02 -1.27 -4.96
N TYR A 26 -14.79 -1.48 -4.52
CA TYR A 26 -14.49 -1.78 -3.13
C TYR A 26 -14.22 -0.51 -2.33
N LYS A 27 -14.55 -0.50 -1.03
CA LYS A 27 -14.28 0.65 -0.15
C LYS A 27 -12.91 0.53 0.49
N VAL A 28 -12.07 1.56 0.32
CA VAL A 28 -10.68 1.58 0.77
C VAL A 28 -10.42 2.72 1.75
N ALA A 29 -9.88 2.40 2.93
CA ALA A 29 -9.38 3.39 3.89
C ALA A 29 -7.84 3.37 3.91
N LYS A 30 -7.22 4.31 3.22
CA LYS A 30 -5.76 4.47 3.17
C LYS A 30 -5.28 5.30 4.36
N HIS A 31 -4.51 4.68 5.26
CA HIS A 31 -3.80 5.39 6.32
C HIS A 31 -2.36 5.64 5.87
N GLY A 32 -1.89 6.87 5.93
CA GLY A 32 -0.57 7.24 5.44
C GLY A 32 -0.01 8.53 6.01
N ASN A 33 1.25 8.82 5.66
CA ASN A 33 1.97 10.02 6.11
C ASN A 33 2.80 10.58 4.95
N PHE A 34 3.44 11.72 5.17
CA PHE A 34 4.49 12.24 4.31
C PHE A 34 5.67 11.28 4.25
N ALA A 35 6.44 11.37 3.16
CA ALA A 35 7.66 10.62 3.01
C ALA A 35 8.64 10.90 4.15
N ALA A 36 9.32 9.84 4.61
CA ALA A 36 10.42 9.96 5.58
C ALA A 36 11.78 9.90 4.87
N THR A 37 11.90 9.12 3.81
CA THR A 37 13.16 8.83 3.10
C THR A 37 13.03 8.88 1.57
N SER A 38 11.83 8.72 1.01
CA SER A 38 11.57 8.82 -0.43
C SER A 38 11.22 10.26 -0.85
N VAL A 39 11.20 10.52 -2.15
CA VAL A 39 10.83 11.82 -2.74
C VAL A 39 9.36 12.15 -2.44
N SER A 40 8.46 11.17 -2.58
CA SER A 40 7.03 11.36 -2.39
C SER A 40 6.43 10.21 -1.59
N GLY A 41 5.83 10.52 -0.45
CA GLY A 41 5.01 9.60 0.33
C GLY A 41 3.54 9.70 -0.05
N ALA A 42 2.71 8.86 0.58
CA ALA A 42 1.28 8.84 0.31
C ALA A 42 0.61 10.21 0.53
N SER A 43 0.98 10.94 1.59
CA SER A 43 0.42 12.28 1.84
C SER A 43 0.90 13.33 0.86
N ASN A 44 2.12 13.18 0.31
CA ASN A 44 2.63 14.12 -0.69
C ASN A 44 1.76 14.05 -1.95
N VAL A 45 1.60 12.86 -2.52
CA VAL A 45 0.83 12.69 -3.77
C VAL A 45 -0.63 13.10 -3.61
N ILE A 46 -1.29 12.74 -2.50
CA ILE A 46 -2.69 13.10 -2.24
C ILE A 46 -2.85 14.63 -2.11
N ARG A 47 -1.94 15.30 -1.38
CA ARG A 47 -1.97 16.76 -1.23
C ARG A 47 -1.69 17.48 -2.55
N ASN A 48 -0.77 16.95 -3.37
CA ASN A 48 -0.44 17.53 -4.66
C ASN A 48 -1.58 17.42 -5.69
N HIS A 49 -2.62 16.61 -5.38
CA HIS A 49 -3.90 16.58 -6.10
C HIS A 49 -4.97 17.48 -5.47
N GLY A 50 -4.58 18.38 -4.56
CA GLY A 50 -5.50 19.36 -3.97
C GLY A 50 -6.43 18.80 -2.89
N VAL A 51 -6.15 17.62 -2.35
CA VAL A 51 -6.95 17.03 -1.28
C VAL A 51 -6.42 17.52 0.08
N ASP A 52 -7.24 18.29 0.78
CA ASP A 52 -6.96 18.71 2.15
C ASP A 52 -7.20 17.57 3.15
N PHE A 53 -6.28 17.45 4.10
CA PHE A 53 -6.43 16.45 5.17
C PHE A 53 -7.36 16.96 6.26
N THR A 54 -8.27 16.11 6.70
CA THR A 54 -9.28 16.45 7.71
C THR A 54 -9.48 15.29 8.70
N ASP A 55 -9.92 15.62 9.91
CA ASP A 55 -10.46 14.67 10.89
C ASP A 55 -11.98 14.84 11.08
N ASP A 56 -12.63 15.63 10.21
CA ASP A 56 -14.06 15.79 10.14
C ASP A 56 -14.73 14.51 9.62
N ILE A 57 -15.47 13.84 10.49
CA ILE A 57 -16.08 12.53 10.24
C ILE A 57 -17.08 12.58 9.06
N ASP A 58 -17.82 13.67 8.90
CA ASP A 58 -18.82 13.79 7.82
C ASP A 58 -18.13 13.90 6.46
N LYS A 59 -17.04 14.65 6.37
CA LYS A 59 -16.22 14.72 5.16
C LYS A 59 -15.58 13.38 4.82
N LEU A 60 -15.04 12.67 5.82
CA LEU A 60 -14.43 11.36 5.63
C LEU A 60 -15.48 10.32 5.18
N ASN A 61 -16.68 10.34 5.79
CA ASN A 61 -17.78 9.47 5.39
C ASN A 61 -18.28 9.79 3.99
N ARG A 62 -18.32 11.06 3.59
CA ARG A 62 -18.64 11.45 2.23
C ARG A 62 -17.62 10.88 1.24
N SER A 63 -16.33 11.08 1.51
CA SER A 63 -15.25 10.57 0.65
C SER A 63 -15.36 9.05 0.40
N ILE A 64 -15.52 8.24 1.46
CA ILE A 64 -15.62 6.78 1.30
C ILE A 64 -16.93 6.35 0.62
N ASN A 65 -18.02 7.11 0.75
CA ASN A 65 -19.30 6.74 0.16
C ASN A 65 -19.44 7.20 -1.30
N GLU A 66 -18.87 8.35 -1.67
CA GLU A 66 -18.97 8.91 -3.02
C GLU A 66 -17.81 8.46 -3.91
N ALA A 67 -16.58 8.44 -3.39
CA ALA A 67 -15.37 8.10 -4.15
C ALA A 67 -14.86 6.67 -3.91
N GLY A 68 -15.43 5.91 -2.99
CA GLY A 68 -14.96 4.57 -2.64
C GLY A 68 -13.63 4.58 -1.87
N VAL A 69 -12.95 5.71 -1.73
CA VAL A 69 -11.67 5.83 -1.04
C VAL A 69 -11.70 6.97 -0.02
N VAL A 70 -11.08 6.74 1.14
CA VAL A 70 -10.82 7.78 2.13
C VAL A 70 -9.35 7.80 2.52
N TYR A 71 -8.76 8.98 2.58
CA TYR A 71 -7.38 9.16 3.01
C TYR A 71 -7.33 9.66 4.46
N LEU A 72 -6.67 8.89 5.32
CA LEU A 72 -6.53 9.17 6.75
C LEU A 72 -5.07 9.58 7.03
N HIS A 73 -4.83 10.88 7.13
CA HIS A 73 -3.50 11.42 7.38
C HIS A 73 -3.06 11.15 8.82
N ALA A 74 -2.01 10.37 9.00
CA ALA A 74 -1.59 9.83 10.29
C ALA A 74 -1.41 10.89 11.39
N GLN A 75 -0.93 12.09 11.05
CA GLN A 75 -0.68 13.15 12.04
C GLN A 75 -1.96 13.71 12.68
N LEU A 76 -3.11 13.59 12.02
CA LEU A 76 -4.39 14.04 12.57
C LEU A 76 -4.94 13.06 13.60
N PHE A 77 -4.70 11.74 13.39
CA PHE A 77 -5.28 10.68 14.20
C PHE A 77 -4.33 10.15 15.28
N ALA A 78 -3.04 10.10 15.02
CA ALA A 78 -2.04 9.59 15.96
C ALA A 78 -1.49 10.72 16.86
N LYS A 79 -2.34 11.44 17.59
CA LYS A 79 -1.96 12.60 18.40
C LYS A 79 -0.87 12.29 19.42
N ALA A 80 -0.86 11.10 20.00
CA ALA A 80 0.18 10.64 20.93
C ALA A 80 1.58 10.59 20.31
N MET A 81 1.67 10.37 18.99
CA MET A 81 2.95 10.33 18.27
C MET A 81 3.70 11.66 18.24
N LYS A 82 3.02 12.80 18.48
CA LYS A 82 3.67 14.11 18.62
C LYS A 82 4.70 14.12 19.75
N PHE A 83 4.42 13.40 20.85
CA PHE A 83 5.30 13.33 22.01
C PHE A 83 6.48 12.37 21.80
N VAL A 84 6.29 11.31 21.03
CA VAL A 84 7.34 10.30 20.75
C VAL A 84 8.20 10.65 19.55
N GLY A 85 7.69 11.47 18.65
CA GLY A 85 8.38 11.86 17.39
C GLY A 85 9.78 12.42 17.60
N PRO A 86 9.97 13.44 18.47
CA PRO A 86 11.29 14.00 18.75
C PRO A 86 12.27 12.97 19.36
N ILE A 87 11.77 12.11 20.25
CA ILE A 87 12.58 11.04 20.89
C ILE A 87 13.03 10.03 19.82
N ARG A 88 12.11 9.57 18.95
CA ARG A 88 12.44 8.64 17.85
C ARG A 88 13.49 9.23 16.91
N LYS A 89 13.38 10.53 16.60
CA LYS A 89 14.35 11.22 15.74
C LYS A 89 15.73 11.29 16.40
N ALA A 90 15.79 11.48 17.72
CA ALA A 90 17.04 11.53 18.48
C ALA A 90 17.71 10.16 18.61
N LEU A 91 16.92 9.08 18.70
CA LEU A 91 17.44 7.72 18.84
C LEU A 91 18.12 7.18 17.57
N GLN A 92 17.72 7.62 16.39
CA GLN A 92 18.28 7.24 15.07
C GLN A 92 18.31 5.71 14.78
N PHE A 93 17.56 4.90 15.52
CA PHE A 93 17.39 3.48 15.25
C PHE A 93 15.90 3.09 15.27
N PRO A 94 15.52 1.99 14.57
CA PRO A 94 14.15 1.52 14.56
C PRO A 94 13.68 1.11 15.96
N THR A 95 12.45 1.49 16.29
CA THR A 95 11.79 1.14 17.55
C THR A 95 10.46 0.44 17.25
N VAL A 96 9.79 -0.06 18.29
CA VAL A 96 8.43 -0.63 18.15
C VAL A 96 7.44 0.32 17.45
N PHE A 97 7.61 1.62 17.60
CA PHE A 97 6.78 2.63 16.93
C PHE A 97 6.88 2.60 15.40
N ASN A 98 7.94 2.02 14.84
CA ASN A 98 8.05 1.82 13.39
C ASN A 98 7.14 0.70 12.89
N LEU A 99 6.75 -0.21 13.79
CA LEU A 99 5.89 -1.35 13.49
C LEU A 99 4.40 -1.06 13.76
N LEU A 100 4.07 0.03 14.46
CA LEU A 100 2.68 0.30 14.83
C LEU A 100 1.85 0.92 13.71
N GLY A 101 2.48 1.59 12.72
CA GLY A 101 1.77 2.31 11.67
C GLY A 101 0.62 1.55 11.02
N PRO A 102 0.83 0.31 10.55
CA PRO A 102 -0.21 -0.51 9.95
C PRO A 102 -1.32 -0.93 10.91
N LEU A 103 -1.04 -0.98 12.22
CA LEU A 103 -1.96 -1.48 13.25
C LEU A 103 -2.86 -0.39 13.86
N VAL A 104 -2.58 0.89 13.54
CA VAL A 104 -3.28 2.04 14.14
C VAL A 104 -4.11 2.82 13.13
N ASN A 105 -4.55 2.16 12.06
CA ASN A 105 -5.51 2.77 11.14
C ASN A 105 -6.80 3.12 11.89
N PRO A 106 -7.21 4.41 11.92
CA PRO A 106 -8.37 4.83 12.72
C PRO A 106 -9.70 4.22 12.25
N SER A 107 -9.79 3.76 11.01
CA SER A 107 -10.99 3.08 10.50
C SER A 107 -11.16 1.65 11.00
N GLN A 108 -10.13 1.07 11.66
CA GLN A 108 -10.11 -0.32 12.13
C GLN A 108 -10.64 -1.31 11.07
N PRO A 109 -9.99 -1.38 9.89
CA PRO A 109 -10.49 -2.15 8.77
C PRO A 109 -10.57 -3.64 9.14
N LYS A 110 -11.59 -4.34 8.63
CA LYS A 110 -11.74 -5.79 8.80
C LYS A 110 -10.85 -6.60 7.86
N CYS A 111 -10.40 -5.98 6.78
CA CYS A 111 -9.50 -6.57 5.79
C CYS A 111 -8.30 -5.66 5.60
N GLN A 112 -7.09 -6.21 5.53
CA GLN A 112 -5.88 -5.40 5.33
C GLN A 112 -4.86 -6.09 4.43
N LEU A 113 -4.40 -5.39 3.38
CA LEU A 113 -3.19 -5.76 2.66
C LEU A 113 -2.02 -4.94 3.21
N LEU A 114 -0.96 -5.62 3.62
CA LEU A 114 0.23 -5.03 4.22
C LEU A 114 1.49 -5.51 3.49
N GLY A 115 2.32 -4.58 3.06
CA GLY A 115 3.66 -4.88 2.56
C GLY A 115 4.72 -4.67 3.63
N VAL A 116 5.70 -5.54 3.69
CA VAL A 116 6.78 -5.53 4.66
C VAL A 116 8.14 -5.71 3.99
N ALA A 117 9.18 -5.08 4.55
CA ALA A 117 10.52 -5.10 3.97
C ALA A 117 11.29 -6.41 4.21
N ASN A 118 10.83 -7.29 5.11
CA ASN A 118 11.50 -8.55 5.40
C ASN A 118 10.56 -9.60 6.01
N LEU A 119 11.02 -10.85 6.00
CA LEU A 119 10.23 -12.01 6.45
C LEU A 119 10.01 -12.05 7.97
N ASP A 120 10.85 -11.41 8.78
CA ASP A 120 10.65 -11.37 10.24
C ASP A 120 9.48 -10.45 10.59
N GLN A 121 9.35 -9.32 9.89
CA GLN A 121 8.16 -8.46 9.98
C GLN A 121 6.91 -9.20 9.51
N MET A 122 6.99 -9.98 8.42
CA MET A 122 5.88 -10.78 7.92
C MET A 122 5.38 -11.75 9.00
N ARG A 123 6.28 -12.49 9.67
CA ARG A 123 5.95 -13.40 10.76
C ARG A 123 5.28 -12.69 11.94
N LEU A 124 5.84 -11.53 12.32
CA LEU A 124 5.31 -10.73 13.42
C LEU A 124 3.89 -10.26 13.14
N TYR A 125 3.66 -9.62 11.99
CA TYR A 125 2.32 -9.11 11.63
C TYR A 125 1.31 -10.23 11.44
N ARG A 126 1.71 -11.36 10.87
CA ARG A 126 0.85 -12.56 10.80
C ARG A 126 0.32 -12.95 12.18
N GLN A 127 1.19 -13.06 13.18
CA GLN A 127 0.79 -13.41 14.55
C GLN A 127 -0.14 -12.36 15.16
N VAL A 128 0.12 -11.08 14.89
CA VAL A 128 -0.73 -9.97 15.38
C VAL A 128 -2.10 -10.03 14.74
N TYR A 129 -2.19 -10.17 13.41
CA TYR A 129 -3.48 -10.21 12.70
C TYR A 129 -4.30 -11.45 13.06
N GLN A 130 -3.67 -12.60 13.26
CA GLN A 130 -4.34 -13.80 13.76
C GLN A 130 -4.96 -13.57 15.15
N LYS A 131 -4.28 -12.83 16.04
CA LYS A 131 -4.82 -12.49 17.36
C LYS A 131 -5.92 -11.44 17.31
N ILE A 132 -5.83 -10.48 16.40
CA ILE A 132 -6.85 -9.44 16.20
C ILE A 132 -8.08 -10.03 15.50
N GLY A 133 -7.91 -11.08 14.68
CA GLY A 133 -9.01 -11.77 14.00
C GLY A 133 -9.54 -11.00 12.77
N ILE A 134 -8.67 -10.33 12.03
CA ILE A 134 -9.02 -9.69 10.75
C ILE A 134 -8.60 -10.56 9.56
N ASP A 135 -9.21 -10.30 8.40
CA ASP A 135 -8.74 -10.86 7.13
C ASP A 135 -7.51 -10.09 6.66
N TYR A 136 -6.44 -10.79 6.29
CA TYR A 136 -5.19 -10.14 5.92
C TYR A 136 -4.49 -10.78 4.73
N GLY A 137 -3.75 -9.93 4.00
CA GLY A 137 -2.68 -10.32 3.10
C GLY A 137 -1.41 -9.58 3.52
N ILE A 138 -0.30 -10.31 3.69
CA ILE A 138 1.01 -9.72 3.96
C ILE A 138 1.92 -10.10 2.81
N VAL A 139 2.53 -9.10 2.17
CA VAL A 139 3.39 -9.28 1.01
C VAL A 139 4.81 -8.81 1.30
N ASN A 140 5.78 -9.47 0.69
CA ASN A 140 7.20 -9.11 0.74
C ASN A 140 7.87 -9.55 -0.56
N SER A 141 8.48 -8.64 -1.29
CA SER A 141 9.38 -9.01 -2.38
C SER A 141 10.71 -9.47 -1.81
N ILE A 142 11.19 -10.63 -2.30
CA ILE A 142 12.38 -11.30 -1.73
C ILE A 142 13.65 -10.45 -1.88
N ASP A 143 13.68 -9.57 -2.87
CA ASP A 143 14.74 -8.59 -3.11
C ASP A 143 14.59 -7.30 -2.26
N GLY A 144 13.68 -7.30 -1.28
CA GLY A 144 13.62 -6.35 -0.18
C GLY A 144 12.68 -5.16 -0.38
N TYR A 145 11.77 -5.17 -1.36
CA TYR A 145 10.70 -4.19 -1.43
C TYR A 145 9.56 -4.56 -0.45
N ASP A 146 8.97 -3.55 0.15
CA ASP A 146 7.82 -3.70 1.04
C ASP A 146 6.46 -3.63 0.29
N GLU A 147 6.46 -3.98 -0.98
CA GLU A 147 5.33 -4.08 -1.88
C GLU A 147 5.60 -5.21 -2.89
N ILE A 148 4.63 -5.63 -3.67
CA ILE A 148 4.86 -6.53 -4.81
C ILE A 148 5.51 -5.69 -5.91
N SER A 149 6.81 -5.90 -6.12
CA SER A 149 7.62 -5.11 -7.05
C SER A 149 7.64 -5.67 -8.47
N LEU A 150 7.35 -6.96 -8.62
CA LEU A 150 7.56 -7.73 -9.86
C LEU A 150 9.00 -7.72 -10.39
N THR A 151 9.97 -7.26 -9.58
CA THR A 151 11.41 -7.33 -9.93
C THR A 151 12.02 -8.70 -9.71
N GLY A 152 11.30 -9.57 -9.04
CA GLY A 152 11.67 -10.94 -8.72
C GLY A 152 10.57 -11.63 -7.94
N ASP A 153 10.93 -12.73 -7.31
CA ASP A 153 10.01 -13.51 -6.49
C ASP A 153 9.48 -12.69 -5.31
N PHE A 154 8.24 -12.91 -4.95
CA PHE A 154 7.62 -12.30 -3.79
C PHE A 154 6.79 -13.31 -3.00
N LYS A 155 6.73 -13.12 -1.70
CA LYS A 155 5.99 -13.97 -0.78
C LYS A 155 4.69 -13.31 -0.38
N VAL A 156 3.62 -14.08 -0.34
CA VAL A 156 2.30 -13.69 0.16
C VAL A 156 1.88 -14.64 1.28
N THR A 157 1.39 -14.08 2.36
CA THR A 157 0.78 -14.82 3.48
C THR A 157 -0.60 -14.25 3.75
N THR A 158 -1.61 -15.09 3.71
CA THR A 158 -3.02 -14.75 4.01
C THR A 158 -3.54 -15.54 5.19
N ASN A 159 -4.84 -15.47 5.45
CA ASN A 159 -5.50 -16.36 6.41
C ASN A 159 -5.46 -17.82 5.97
N ASP A 160 -5.48 -18.08 4.65
CA ASP A 160 -5.70 -19.40 4.06
C ASP A 160 -4.42 -20.06 3.56
N TYR A 161 -3.44 -19.27 3.10
CA TYR A 161 -2.22 -19.81 2.51
C TYR A 161 -0.99 -18.94 2.78
N GLU A 162 0.17 -19.55 2.54
CA GLU A 162 1.48 -18.91 2.48
C GLU A 162 2.21 -19.44 1.23
N ARG A 163 2.55 -18.56 0.29
CA ARG A 163 3.13 -18.97 -0.99
C ARG A 163 4.14 -17.93 -1.49
N VAL A 164 5.16 -18.42 -2.19
CA VAL A 164 6.05 -17.60 -3.02
C VAL A 164 5.53 -17.64 -4.45
N PHE A 165 5.43 -16.49 -5.06
CA PHE A 165 5.03 -16.28 -6.44
C PHE A 165 6.19 -15.72 -7.23
N ARG A 166 6.27 -16.08 -8.50
CA ARG A 166 7.06 -15.40 -9.52
C ARG A 166 6.15 -14.45 -10.31
N PRO A 167 6.67 -13.35 -10.88
CA PRO A 167 5.87 -12.49 -11.75
C PRO A 167 5.14 -13.26 -12.85
N GLU A 168 5.80 -14.24 -13.47
CA GLU A 168 5.28 -15.06 -14.55
C GLU A 168 4.11 -15.97 -14.11
N ASP A 169 4.05 -16.37 -12.83
CA ASP A 169 2.93 -17.13 -12.27
C ASP A 169 1.61 -16.34 -12.32
N LEU A 170 1.71 -15.00 -12.43
CA LEU A 170 0.58 -14.07 -12.57
C LEU A 170 0.41 -13.53 -14.00
N GLY A 171 1.19 -14.04 -14.96
CA GLY A 171 1.18 -13.57 -16.34
C GLY A 171 1.87 -12.21 -16.55
N PHE A 172 2.72 -11.76 -15.60
CA PHE A 172 3.47 -10.52 -15.73
C PHE A 172 4.93 -10.80 -16.10
N ALA A 173 5.52 -9.89 -16.88
CA ALA A 173 6.96 -9.88 -17.10
C ALA A 173 7.70 -9.38 -15.85
N VAL A 174 8.94 -9.84 -15.67
CA VAL A 174 9.84 -9.32 -14.65
C VAL A 174 10.15 -7.85 -14.96
N ALA A 175 9.94 -6.97 -13.98
CA ALA A 175 10.25 -5.55 -14.07
C ALA A 175 11.71 -5.28 -13.71
N SER A 176 12.30 -4.23 -14.25
CA SER A 176 13.59 -3.73 -13.79
C SER A 176 13.43 -2.76 -12.61
N PRO A 177 14.39 -2.66 -11.69
CA PRO A 177 14.35 -1.68 -10.60
C PRO A 177 14.21 -0.22 -11.07
N GLU A 178 14.70 0.07 -12.29
CA GLU A 178 14.63 1.40 -12.90
C GLU A 178 13.17 1.82 -13.20
N GLU A 179 12.33 0.85 -13.62
CA GLU A 179 10.92 1.08 -13.94
C GLU A 179 10.06 1.38 -12.71
N LEU A 180 10.58 1.07 -11.50
CA LEU A 180 9.90 1.32 -10.23
C LEU A 180 10.22 2.68 -9.63
N LYS A 181 11.18 3.42 -10.17
CA LYS A 181 11.61 4.70 -9.60
C LYS A 181 10.44 5.69 -9.50
N GLY A 182 10.36 6.34 -8.34
CA GLY A 182 9.31 7.31 -8.01
C GLY A 182 9.56 8.73 -8.49
N GLY A 183 10.53 8.91 -9.43
CA GLY A 183 10.95 10.23 -9.88
C GLY A 183 11.97 10.91 -8.96
N ALA A 184 12.46 12.06 -9.37
CA ALA A 184 13.41 12.91 -8.64
C ALA A 184 12.72 14.08 -7.93
N THR A 185 11.47 14.41 -8.33
CA THR A 185 10.67 15.50 -7.77
C THR A 185 9.26 15.03 -7.40
N GLU A 186 8.54 15.82 -6.60
CA GLU A 186 7.14 15.55 -6.28
C GLU A 186 6.23 15.64 -7.52
N GLU A 187 6.57 16.50 -8.47
CA GLU A 187 5.86 16.64 -9.73
C GLU A 187 6.00 15.39 -10.60
N GLU A 188 7.22 14.83 -10.72
CA GLU A 188 7.43 13.57 -11.42
C GLU A 188 6.70 12.41 -10.75
N ALA A 189 6.70 12.35 -9.40
CA ALA A 189 5.97 11.34 -8.66
C ALA A 189 4.44 11.45 -8.88
N LYS A 190 3.92 12.69 -8.96
CA LYS A 190 2.52 12.96 -9.29
C LYS A 190 2.20 12.50 -10.71
N GLU A 191 3.06 12.82 -11.68
CA GLU A 191 2.87 12.43 -13.09
C GLU A 191 2.85 10.89 -13.26
N ILE A 192 3.71 10.15 -12.56
CA ILE A 192 3.69 8.68 -12.59
C ILE A 192 2.36 8.15 -12.03
N PHE A 193 1.88 8.73 -10.92
CA PHE A 193 0.60 8.37 -10.31
C PHE A 193 -0.57 8.58 -11.29
N ASP A 194 -0.64 9.76 -11.92
CA ASP A 194 -1.66 10.11 -12.89
C ASP A 194 -1.57 9.19 -14.12
N ALA A 195 -0.37 8.96 -14.64
CA ALA A 195 -0.14 8.11 -15.80
C ALA A 195 -0.67 6.68 -15.61
N VAL A 196 -0.52 6.10 -14.41
CA VAL A 196 -1.08 4.76 -14.13
C VAL A 196 -2.60 4.80 -14.14
N LEU A 197 -3.23 5.75 -13.45
CA LEU A 197 -4.69 5.83 -13.35
C LEU A 197 -5.35 6.23 -14.68
N GLU A 198 -4.63 6.94 -15.55
CA GLU A 198 -5.07 7.32 -16.90
C GLU A 198 -4.71 6.27 -17.97
N ASN A 199 -4.19 5.11 -17.57
CA ASN A 199 -3.79 4.01 -18.46
C ASN A 199 -2.74 4.38 -19.52
N ARG A 200 -1.84 5.31 -19.22
CA ARG A 200 -0.74 5.79 -20.08
C ARG A 200 0.66 5.56 -19.51
N ALA A 201 0.74 4.86 -18.36
CA ALA A 201 2.00 4.51 -17.71
C ALA A 201 2.80 3.43 -18.47
N LEU A 202 4.07 3.26 -18.08
CA LEU A 202 4.86 2.13 -18.55
C LEU A 202 4.17 0.80 -18.18
N PRO A 203 4.25 -0.23 -19.04
CA PRO A 203 3.65 -1.53 -18.76
C PRO A 203 4.05 -2.10 -17.40
N ALA A 204 5.32 -1.97 -16.99
CA ALA A 204 5.80 -2.43 -15.70
C ALA A 204 5.09 -1.71 -14.54
N GLN A 205 4.97 -0.38 -14.57
CA GLN A 205 4.30 0.41 -13.54
C GLN A 205 2.83 0.01 -13.40
N LYS A 206 2.12 -0.15 -14.52
CA LYS A 206 0.75 -0.61 -14.54
C LYS A 206 0.63 -2.02 -13.94
N ASN A 207 1.45 -2.98 -14.37
CA ASN A 207 1.42 -4.37 -13.93
C ASN A 207 1.69 -4.49 -12.42
N ILE A 208 2.63 -3.70 -11.88
CA ILE A 208 2.94 -3.65 -10.46
C ILE A 208 1.71 -3.18 -9.65
N VAL A 209 1.03 -2.14 -10.11
CA VAL A 209 -0.19 -1.65 -9.45
C VAL A 209 -1.32 -2.69 -9.55
N LEU A 210 -1.48 -3.33 -10.71
CA LEU A 210 -2.47 -4.42 -10.89
C LEU A 210 -2.21 -5.58 -9.93
N ALA A 211 -0.96 -6.02 -9.78
CA ALA A 211 -0.59 -7.09 -8.85
C ALA A 211 -0.95 -6.72 -7.40
N ASN A 212 -0.54 -5.55 -6.94
CA ASN A 212 -0.85 -5.09 -5.58
C ASN A 212 -2.35 -4.89 -5.35
N ALA A 213 -3.08 -4.34 -6.33
CA ALA A 213 -4.53 -4.19 -6.25
C ALA A 213 -5.24 -5.54 -6.21
N ALA A 214 -4.82 -6.50 -7.04
CA ALA A 214 -5.42 -7.84 -7.12
C ALA A 214 -5.32 -8.59 -5.78
N PHE A 215 -4.16 -8.59 -5.13
CA PHE A 215 -4.04 -9.19 -3.79
C PHE A 215 -4.87 -8.44 -2.74
N GLY A 216 -5.04 -7.12 -2.87
CA GLY A 216 -5.96 -6.35 -2.04
C GLY A 216 -7.41 -6.79 -2.22
N ILE A 217 -7.86 -6.95 -3.46
CA ILE A 217 -9.20 -7.46 -3.81
C ILE A 217 -9.37 -8.89 -3.28
N GLN A 218 -8.40 -9.78 -3.48
CA GLN A 218 -8.46 -11.16 -3.01
C GLN A 218 -8.68 -11.26 -1.49
N VAL A 219 -8.01 -10.41 -0.71
CA VAL A 219 -8.22 -10.34 0.75
C VAL A 219 -9.64 -9.88 1.08
N MET A 220 -10.18 -8.90 0.34
CA MET A 220 -11.56 -8.41 0.55
C MET A 220 -12.61 -9.44 0.16
N GLU A 221 -12.33 -10.25 -0.86
CA GLU A 221 -13.14 -11.37 -1.31
C GLU A 221 -12.94 -12.64 -0.44
N LYS A 222 -12.09 -12.57 0.59
CA LYS A 222 -11.79 -13.70 1.51
C LYS A 222 -11.38 -14.98 0.79
N GLY A 223 -10.59 -14.84 -0.27
CA GLY A 223 -10.13 -15.96 -1.09
C GLY A 223 -11.20 -16.64 -1.94
N SER A 224 -12.42 -16.09 -2.04
CA SER A 224 -13.50 -16.67 -2.86
C SER A 224 -13.24 -16.55 -4.37
N LYS A 225 -12.37 -15.61 -4.77
CA LYS A 225 -11.92 -15.43 -6.15
C LYS A 225 -10.46 -15.86 -6.30
N SER A 226 -10.11 -16.40 -7.46
CA SER A 226 -8.71 -16.68 -7.80
C SER A 226 -7.93 -15.37 -7.97
N ILE A 227 -6.60 -15.45 -7.91
CA ILE A 227 -5.78 -14.24 -8.10
C ILE A 227 -5.88 -13.72 -9.53
N GLU A 228 -6.07 -14.59 -10.51
CA GLU A 228 -6.27 -14.25 -11.91
C GLU A 228 -7.56 -13.44 -12.10
N GLU A 229 -8.68 -13.89 -11.49
CA GLU A 229 -9.94 -13.15 -11.49
C GLU A 229 -9.78 -11.76 -10.84
N CYS A 230 -9.01 -11.67 -9.73
CA CYS A 230 -8.74 -10.40 -9.08
C CYS A 230 -7.87 -9.47 -9.93
N ILE A 231 -6.92 -10.02 -10.71
CA ILE A 231 -6.12 -9.24 -11.67
C ILE A 231 -7.02 -8.68 -12.78
N ASP A 232 -7.95 -9.47 -13.28
CA ASP A 232 -8.89 -9.03 -14.33
C ASP A 232 -9.82 -7.92 -13.80
N ILE A 233 -10.35 -8.05 -12.59
CA ILE A 233 -11.13 -7.00 -11.92
C ILE A 233 -10.30 -5.71 -11.77
N ALA A 234 -9.06 -5.81 -11.33
CA ALA A 234 -8.17 -4.66 -11.21
C ALA A 234 -7.86 -4.02 -12.57
N ARG A 235 -7.72 -4.83 -13.62
CA ARG A 235 -7.46 -4.37 -14.99
C ARG A 235 -8.64 -3.64 -15.60
N GLU A 236 -9.87 -4.08 -15.32
CA GLU A 236 -11.10 -3.42 -15.77
C GLU A 236 -11.33 -2.07 -15.08
N SER A 237 -10.69 -1.85 -13.91
CA SER A 237 -10.80 -0.61 -13.14
C SER A 237 -9.89 0.51 -13.63
N ILE A 238 -8.86 0.23 -14.45
CA ILE A 238 -7.97 1.20 -15.09
C ILE A 238 -8.41 1.40 -16.56
#